data_9f17e376c3c0b45e8756529f752209b2
#
_entry.id   9f17e376c3c0b45e8756529f752209b2
#
_cell.length_a   1.000
_cell.length_b   1.000
_cell.length_c   1.000
_cell.angle_alpha   90.00
_cell.angle_beta   90.00
_cell.angle_gamma   90.00
#
_symmetry.space_group_name_H-M   'P 1'
#
loop_
_entity.id
_entity.type
_entity.pdbx_description
1 polymer ?
#
loop_
_entity_poly.entity_id
_entity_poly.type
_entity_poly.pdbx_seq_one_letter_code
_entity_poly.pdbx_strand_id
1 'polypeptide(L)'
;MMTQEVEGGKVKCQRYWPDTPRTAEMVDDRLQITLIKDQYLDNFVIRLIEVKDVQTNEIQRVTHLNYTGWPDHGTPSQPEQLLTFISYMRHVHRSGPIITHCSAGIGRSGTLICIDVVLGLISKDADFDISDVVRNMRLQRQGMVQTEDQYIFCYQVILYVLRCLQAEENISG
;
A
#
# COMPACT_ATOMS: atom_id res chain seq x y z
N MET A 1 -1.27 0.24 4.48
CA MET A 1 -1.36 1.55 5.17
C MET A 1 -0.34 2.49 4.55
N MET A 2 -0.83 3.55 3.91
CA MET A 2 -0.01 4.47 3.13
C MET A 2 0.30 5.79 3.86
N THR A 3 0.09 5.82 5.15
CA THR A 3 0.36 6.98 6.00
C THR A 3 0.98 6.52 7.31
N GLN A 4 1.66 7.43 8.01
CA GLN A 4 2.00 7.23 9.40
C GLN A 4 0.78 7.57 10.29
N GLU A 5 0.85 7.22 11.56
CA GLU A 5 -0.20 7.61 12.52
C GLU A 5 -0.27 9.12 12.68
N VAL A 6 0.90 9.78 12.76
CA VAL A 6 1.04 11.23 12.91
C VAL A 6 2.03 11.74 11.86
N GLU A 7 1.66 12.78 11.15
CA GLU A 7 2.52 13.47 10.18
C GLU A 7 2.38 14.98 10.34
N GLY A 8 3.51 15.68 10.43
CA GLY A 8 3.50 17.14 10.61
C GLY A 8 2.74 17.60 11.86
N GLY A 9 2.75 16.83 12.93
CA GLY A 9 2.04 17.12 14.17
C GLY A 9 0.53 16.85 14.13
N LYS A 10 0.01 16.32 13.01
CA LYS A 10 -1.42 16.00 12.86
C LYS A 10 -1.65 14.49 12.84
N VAL A 11 -2.69 14.03 13.52
CA VAL A 11 -3.13 12.63 13.47
C VAL A 11 -3.72 12.36 12.10
N LYS A 12 -3.14 11.41 11.36
CA LYS A 12 -3.58 10.99 10.02
C LYS A 12 -4.36 9.68 10.06
N CYS A 13 -4.00 8.79 10.97
CA CYS A 13 -4.66 7.51 11.14
C CYS A 13 -4.51 7.07 12.60
N GLN A 14 -5.62 6.72 13.23
CA GLN A 14 -5.56 6.19 14.57
C GLN A 14 -5.02 4.75 14.52
N ARG A 15 -4.12 4.42 15.47
CA ARG A 15 -3.56 3.07 15.55
C ARG A 15 -4.64 2.06 15.89
N TYR A 16 -4.67 0.94 15.16
CA TYR A 16 -5.65 -0.13 15.34
C TYR A 16 -4.99 -1.49 15.62
N TRP A 17 -3.71 -1.50 15.97
CA TRP A 17 -2.95 -2.68 16.39
C TRP A 17 -2.27 -2.41 17.73
N PRO A 18 -1.90 -3.45 18.51
CA PRO A 18 -1.15 -3.25 19.75
C PRO A 18 0.21 -2.61 19.50
N ASP A 19 0.63 -1.73 20.43
CA ASP A 19 1.87 -0.97 20.31
C ASP A 19 3.13 -1.84 20.44
N THR A 20 3.03 -2.89 21.25
CA THR A 20 4.19 -3.71 21.62
C THR A 20 4.01 -5.13 21.10
N PRO A 21 5.07 -5.74 20.47
CA PRO A 21 5.02 -7.14 20.05
C PRO A 21 4.67 -8.09 21.18
N ARG A 22 3.97 -9.17 20.86
CA ARG A 22 3.45 -10.20 21.77
C ARG A 22 2.43 -9.68 22.78
N THR A 23 1.74 -8.59 22.47
CA THR A 23 0.63 -8.07 23.26
C THR A 23 -0.66 -8.14 22.48
N ALA A 24 -1.77 -8.26 23.22
CA ALA A 24 -3.10 -8.36 22.66
C ALA A 24 -4.00 -7.27 23.23
N GLU A 25 -4.92 -6.78 22.41
CA GLU A 25 -5.94 -5.80 22.80
C GLU A 25 -7.31 -6.26 22.30
N MET A 26 -8.35 -5.99 23.09
CA MET A 26 -9.72 -6.20 22.63
C MET A 26 -10.20 -4.95 21.89
N VAL A 27 -10.83 -5.18 20.73
CA VAL A 27 -11.50 -4.08 19.98
C VAL A 27 -12.90 -3.86 20.54
N ASP A 28 -13.58 -4.93 20.83
CA ASP A 28 -14.91 -4.98 21.42
C ASP A 28 -15.02 -6.27 22.25
N ASP A 29 -16.23 -6.74 22.55
CA ASP A 29 -16.43 -7.98 23.29
C ASP A 29 -16.11 -9.23 22.46
N ARG A 30 -15.80 -9.08 21.17
CA ARG A 30 -15.70 -10.22 20.24
C ARG A 30 -14.31 -10.38 19.62
N LEU A 31 -13.64 -9.30 19.23
CA LEU A 31 -12.39 -9.37 18.49
C LEU A 31 -11.19 -9.03 19.36
N GLN A 32 -10.24 -9.94 19.38
CA GLN A 32 -8.93 -9.75 20.00
C GLN A 32 -7.88 -9.59 18.91
N ILE A 33 -7.12 -8.51 18.99
CA ILE A 33 -6.02 -8.22 18.05
C ILE A 33 -4.71 -8.40 18.78
N THR A 34 -3.84 -9.23 18.21
CA THR A 34 -2.49 -9.48 18.75
C THR A 34 -1.46 -9.05 17.71
N LEU A 35 -0.49 -8.22 18.12
CA LEU A 35 0.71 -7.97 17.35
C LEU A 35 1.70 -9.09 17.65
N ILE A 36 1.92 -9.98 16.66
CA ILE A 36 2.82 -11.12 16.84
C ILE A 36 4.27 -10.68 16.73
N LYS A 37 4.59 -9.94 15.68
CA LYS A 37 5.93 -9.39 15.45
C LYS A 37 5.88 -8.19 14.51
N ASP A 38 6.92 -7.38 14.56
CA ASP A 38 7.13 -6.28 13.63
C ASP A 38 8.58 -6.25 13.15
N GLN A 39 8.77 -5.64 11.99
CA GLN A 39 10.08 -5.43 11.39
C GLN A 39 10.10 -4.05 10.75
N TYR A 40 11.05 -3.21 11.14
CA TYR A 40 11.21 -1.85 10.64
C TYR A 40 12.26 -1.83 9.53
N LEU A 41 11.84 -1.43 8.34
CA LEU A 41 12.71 -1.16 7.20
C LEU A 41 12.79 0.36 6.98
N ASP A 42 13.64 0.80 6.04
CA ASP A 42 13.88 2.24 5.84
C ASP A 42 12.62 3.02 5.47
N ASN A 43 11.74 2.44 4.65
CA ASN A 43 10.58 3.13 4.09
C ASN A 43 9.24 2.51 4.45
N PHE A 44 9.23 1.38 5.13
CA PHE A 44 8.00 0.74 5.57
C PHE A 44 8.23 -0.22 6.73
N VAL A 45 7.16 -0.51 7.42
CA VAL A 45 7.12 -1.45 8.56
C VAL A 45 6.26 -2.64 8.17
N ILE A 46 6.74 -3.84 8.48
CA ILE A 46 6.00 -5.09 8.29
C ILE A 46 5.52 -5.55 9.66
N ARG A 47 4.22 -5.76 9.82
CA ARG A 47 3.64 -6.28 11.06
C ARG A 47 2.86 -7.56 10.75
N LEU A 48 3.05 -8.58 11.58
CA LEU A 48 2.21 -9.77 11.57
C LEU A 48 1.18 -9.63 12.68
N ILE A 49 -0.09 -9.55 12.29
CA ILE A 49 -1.22 -9.31 13.18
C ILE A 49 -2.12 -10.53 13.16
N GLU A 50 -2.59 -10.94 14.33
CA GLU A 50 -3.57 -12.00 14.49
C GLU A 50 -4.87 -11.41 14.98
N VAL A 51 -5.96 -11.72 14.29
CA VAL A 51 -7.32 -11.34 14.69
C VAL A 51 -8.05 -12.59 15.11
N LYS A 52 -8.49 -12.64 16.38
CA LYS A 52 -9.22 -13.77 16.94
C LYS A 52 -10.64 -13.36 17.29
N ASP A 53 -11.61 -14.13 16.80
CA ASP A 53 -12.98 -14.07 17.28
C ASP A 53 -13.08 -14.91 18.56
N VAL A 54 -13.22 -14.26 19.71
CA VAL A 54 -13.21 -14.95 21.01
C VAL A 54 -14.46 -15.80 21.25
N GLN A 55 -15.54 -15.57 20.51
CA GLN A 55 -16.77 -16.36 20.61
C GLN A 55 -16.66 -17.67 19.84
N THR A 56 -16.04 -17.66 18.68
CA THR A 56 -15.90 -18.83 17.80
C THR A 56 -14.52 -19.48 17.87
N ASN A 57 -13.53 -18.80 18.46
CA ASN A 57 -12.11 -19.16 18.44
C ASN A 57 -11.48 -19.20 17.03
N GLU A 58 -12.14 -18.64 16.03
CA GLU A 58 -11.57 -18.49 14.70
C GLU A 58 -10.43 -17.47 14.74
N ILE A 59 -9.34 -17.79 14.05
CA ILE A 59 -8.14 -16.97 13.98
C ILE A 59 -7.85 -16.65 12.52
N GLN A 60 -7.61 -15.38 12.24
CA GLN A 60 -7.15 -14.90 10.95
C GLN A 60 -5.84 -14.12 11.12
N ARG A 61 -4.85 -14.44 10.30
CA ARG A 61 -3.58 -13.71 10.29
C ARG A 61 -3.57 -12.72 9.15
N VAL A 62 -3.07 -11.53 9.43
CA VAL A 62 -2.96 -10.41 8.49
C VAL A 62 -1.51 -9.95 8.44
N THR A 63 -0.96 -9.85 7.24
CA THR A 63 0.29 -9.14 7.01
C THR A 63 -0.03 -7.67 6.79
N HIS A 64 0.41 -6.84 7.70
CA HIS A 64 0.20 -5.39 7.67
C HIS A 64 1.46 -4.71 7.14
N LEU A 65 1.34 -4.00 6.04
CA LEU A 65 2.43 -3.25 5.43
C LEU A 65 2.15 -1.77 5.58
N ASN A 66 2.99 -1.07 6.33
CA ASN A 66 2.85 0.35 6.61
C ASN A 66 3.96 1.13 5.92
N TYR A 67 3.62 1.81 4.83
CA TYR A 67 4.56 2.68 4.13
C TYR A 67 4.77 3.97 4.91
N THR A 68 6.00 4.26 5.30
CA THR A 68 6.39 5.43 6.11
C THR A 68 7.20 6.45 5.33
N GLY A 69 7.56 6.14 4.09
CA GLY A 69 8.42 6.97 3.25
C GLY A 69 7.70 8.05 2.44
N TRP A 70 6.39 8.23 2.61
CA TRP A 70 5.66 9.29 1.89
C TRP A 70 5.90 10.63 2.59
N PRO A 71 6.33 11.68 1.87
CA PRO A 71 6.60 12.98 2.50
C PRO A 71 5.31 13.65 2.98
N ASP A 72 5.43 14.58 3.95
CA ASP A 72 4.29 15.32 4.49
C ASP A 72 3.54 16.10 3.41
N HIS A 73 4.26 16.61 2.42
CA HIS A 73 3.72 17.36 1.29
C HIS A 73 4.19 16.75 -0.03
N GLY A 74 3.30 16.77 -1.03
CA GLY A 74 3.63 16.31 -2.38
C GLY A 74 3.67 14.80 -2.52
N THR A 75 4.59 14.35 -3.34
CA THR A 75 4.80 12.93 -3.68
C THR A 75 6.24 12.54 -3.45
N PRO A 76 6.55 11.24 -3.35
CA PRO A 76 7.94 10.81 -3.24
C PRO A 76 8.78 11.29 -4.42
N SER A 77 10.03 11.70 -4.15
CA SER A 77 10.95 12.15 -5.20
C SER A 77 11.53 11.01 -6.02
N GLN A 78 11.58 9.80 -5.44
CA GLN A 78 12.16 8.62 -6.06
C GLN A 78 11.14 7.48 -6.10
N PRO A 79 10.91 6.87 -7.28
CA PRO A 79 9.93 5.79 -7.41
C PRO A 79 10.37 4.45 -6.84
N GLU A 80 11.68 4.23 -6.67
CA GLU A 80 12.24 2.93 -6.31
C GLU A 80 11.70 2.39 -4.98
N GLN A 81 11.56 3.28 -3.99
CA GLN A 81 11.11 2.88 -2.65
C GLN A 81 9.67 2.37 -2.66
N LEU A 82 8.79 3.07 -3.37
CA LEU A 82 7.41 2.64 -3.51
C LEU A 82 7.29 1.36 -4.33
N LEU A 83 8.09 1.23 -5.38
CA LEU A 83 8.15 0.00 -6.18
C LEU A 83 8.63 -1.20 -5.36
N THR A 84 9.62 -1.01 -4.50
CA THR A 84 10.08 -2.05 -3.56
C THR A 84 8.95 -2.47 -2.62
N PHE A 85 8.19 -1.51 -2.10
CA PHE A 85 7.03 -1.76 -1.26
C PHE A 85 5.95 -2.58 -2.00
N ILE A 86 5.61 -2.19 -3.22
CA ILE A 86 4.64 -2.91 -4.06
C ILE A 86 5.11 -4.32 -4.37
N SER A 87 6.37 -4.47 -4.72
CA SER A 87 6.99 -5.79 -5.00
C SER A 87 6.90 -6.71 -3.78
N TYR A 88 7.20 -6.20 -2.59
CA TYR A 88 7.08 -6.96 -1.36
C TYR A 88 5.62 -7.34 -1.07
N MET A 89 4.70 -6.40 -1.24
CA MET A 89 3.26 -6.63 -1.08
C MET A 89 2.79 -7.78 -1.97
N ARG A 90 3.18 -7.78 -3.23
CA ARG A 90 2.82 -8.84 -4.19
C ARG A 90 3.50 -10.17 -3.86
N HIS A 91 4.73 -10.12 -3.36
CA HIS A 91 5.46 -11.31 -2.96
C HIS A 91 4.80 -12.04 -1.78
N VAL A 92 4.29 -11.31 -0.80
CA VAL A 92 3.68 -11.90 0.42
C VAL A 92 2.19 -12.18 0.28
N HIS A 93 1.51 -11.60 -0.72
CA HIS A 93 0.09 -11.84 -0.94
C HIS A 93 -0.14 -13.28 -1.40
N ARG A 94 -1.04 -13.98 -0.69
CA ARG A 94 -1.40 -15.38 -1.02
C ARG A 94 -2.83 -15.49 -1.49
N SER A 95 -3.77 -14.98 -0.70
CA SER A 95 -5.20 -15.12 -0.98
C SER A 95 -5.98 -13.99 -0.32
N GLY A 96 -7.20 -13.79 -0.79
CA GLY A 96 -8.10 -12.78 -0.24
C GLY A 96 -7.81 -11.37 -0.78
N PRO A 97 -8.60 -10.39 -0.38
CA PRO A 97 -8.43 -9.02 -0.82
C PRO A 97 -7.26 -8.34 -0.13
N ILE A 98 -6.64 -7.40 -0.83
CA ILE A 98 -5.70 -6.44 -0.25
C ILE A 98 -6.50 -5.20 0.11
N ILE A 99 -6.49 -4.82 1.40
CA ILE A 99 -7.13 -3.60 1.86
C ILE A 99 -6.09 -2.49 1.92
N THR A 100 -6.33 -1.41 1.19
CA THR A 100 -5.42 -0.25 1.14
C THR A 100 -6.11 0.94 1.76
N HIS A 101 -5.44 1.61 2.70
CA HIS A 101 -5.94 2.84 3.31
C HIS A 101 -4.83 3.87 3.52
N CYS A 102 -5.23 5.10 3.67
CA CYS A 102 -4.40 6.23 4.10
C CYS A 102 -5.21 7.08 5.08
N SER A 103 -5.19 8.41 4.99
CA SER A 103 -6.03 9.25 5.82
C SER A 103 -7.47 9.31 5.28
N ALA A 104 -7.67 9.74 4.02
CA ALA A 104 -8.98 9.79 3.38
C ALA A 104 -9.33 8.54 2.58
N GLY A 105 -8.35 7.71 2.24
CA GLY A 105 -8.53 6.49 1.47
C GLY A 105 -8.68 6.70 -0.04
N ILE A 106 -8.31 7.87 -0.55
CA ILE A 106 -8.46 8.19 -1.98
C ILE A 106 -7.17 8.71 -2.64
N GLY A 107 -6.32 9.45 -1.92
CA GLY A 107 -5.14 10.08 -2.49
C GLY A 107 -3.97 9.11 -2.61
N ARG A 108 -3.25 8.86 -1.53
CA ARG A 108 -2.12 7.91 -1.51
C ARG A 108 -2.56 6.49 -1.82
N SER A 109 -3.69 6.08 -1.28
CA SER A 109 -4.30 4.77 -1.58
C SER A 109 -4.63 4.64 -3.05
N GLY A 110 -5.25 5.65 -3.65
CA GLY A 110 -5.56 5.67 -5.08
C GLY A 110 -4.30 5.61 -5.93
N THR A 111 -3.26 6.33 -5.55
CA THR A 111 -1.97 6.34 -6.24
C THR A 111 -1.31 4.95 -6.22
N LEU A 112 -1.27 4.30 -5.06
CA LEU A 112 -0.75 2.95 -4.93
C LEU A 112 -1.53 1.96 -5.80
N ILE A 113 -2.85 2.00 -5.74
CA ILE A 113 -3.71 1.09 -6.50
C ILE A 113 -3.53 1.30 -8.02
N CYS A 114 -3.49 2.55 -8.47
CA CYS A 114 -3.27 2.87 -9.88
C CYS A 114 -1.94 2.28 -10.38
N ILE A 115 -0.86 2.51 -9.66
CA ILE A 115 0.46 1.99 -10.03
C ILE A 115 0.45 0.46 -10.03
N ASP A 116 -0.13 -0.17 -9.03
CA ASP A 116 -0.20 -1.63 -8.93
C ASP A 116 -1.01 -2.25 -10.07
N VAL A 117 -2.14 -1.65 -10.44
CA VAL A 117 -2.94 -2.10 -11.58
C VAL A 117 -2.15 -2.02 -12.88
N VAL A 118 -1.48 -0.91 -13.14
CA VAL A 118 -0.69 -0.71 -14.37
C VAL A 118 0.49 -1.67 -14.41
N LEU A 119 1.18 -1.90 -13.29
CA LEU A 119 2.24 -2.91 -13.21
C LEU A 119 1.73 -4.31 -13.55
N GLY A 120 0.53 -4.65 -13.10
CA GLY A 120 -0.12 -5.91 -13.46
C GLY A 120 -0.41 -6.02 -14.96
N LEU A 121 -0.83 -4.94 -15.60
CA LEU A 121 -1.04 -4.90 -17.05
C LEU A 121 0.28 -5.05 -17.82
N ILE A 122 1.33 -4.36 -17.39
CA ILE A 122 2.68 -4.50 -17.98
C ILE A 122 3.17 -5.95 -17.88
N SER A 123 3.00 -6.60 -16.74
CA SER A 123 3.45 -7.97 -16.52
C SER A 123 2.74 -8.99 -17.42
N LYS A 124 1.55 -8.66 -17.88
CA LYS A 124 0.76 -9.49 -18.82
C LYS A 124 0.93 -9.09 -20.29
N ASP A 125 1.82 -8.15 -20.56
CA ASP A 125 2.02 -7.57 -21.89
C ASP A 125 0.72 -7.02 -22.49
N ALA A 126 -0.12 -6.43 -21.63
CA ALA A 126 -1.40 -5.84 -22.02
C ALA A 126 -1.24 -4.34 -22.26
N ASP A 127 -2.05 -3.82 -23.20
CA ASP A 127 -2.13 -2.38 -23.42
C ASP A 127 -2.77 -1.69 -22.21
N PHE A 128 -2.33 -0.47 -21.93
CA PHE A 128 -2.90 0.31 -20.85
C PHE A 128 -2.91 1.81 -21.16
N ASP A 129 -3.85 2.50 -20.55
CA ASP A 129 -3.92 3.95 -20.49
C ASP A 129 -4.16 4.34 -19.02
N ILE A 130 -3.22 5.06 -18.42
CA ILE A 130 -3.30 5.46 -17.01
C ILE A 130 -4.56 6.29 -16.75
N SER A 131 -4.95 7.15 -17.67
CA SER A 131 -6.17 7.96 -17.51
C SER A 131 -7.42 7.08 -17.45
N ASP A 132 -7.50 6.02 -18.23
CA ASP A 132 -8.60 5.06 -18.18
C ASP A 132 -8.61 4.25 -16.88
N VAL A 133 -7.45 3.86 -16.38
CA VAL A 133 -7.32 3.18 -15.08
C VAL A 133 -7.87 4.07 -13.98
N VAL A 134 -7.49 5.34 -13.93
CA VAL A 134 -7.99 6.29 -12.93
C VAL A 134 -9.50 6.52 -13.07
N ARG A 135 -10.02 6.67 -14.29
CA ARG A 135 -11.47 6.80 -14.50
C ARG A 135 -12.24 5.59 -13.97
N ASN A 136 -11.77 4.39 -14.27
CA ASN A 136 -12.40 3.15 -13.78
C ASN A 136 -12.35 3.05 -12.25
N MET A 137 -11.25 3.47 -11.64
CA MET A 137 -11.14 3.54 -10.19
C MET A 137 -12.17 4.52 -9.61
N ARG A 138 -12.35 5.67 -10.23
CA ARG A 138 -13.29 6.70 -9.78
C ARG A 138 -14.75 6.30 -9.93
N LEU A 139 -15.07 5.35 -10.78
CA LEU A 139 -16.40 4.74 -10.84
C LEU A 139 -16.69 3.86 -9.63
N GLN A 140 -15.66 3.27 -9.03
CA GLN A 140 -15.78 2.41 -7.85
C GLN A 140 -15.71 3.19 -6.54
N ARG A 141 -14.86 4.22 -6.47
CA ARG A 141 -14.73 5.11 -5.32
C ARG A 141 -14.38 6.51 -5.80
N GLN A 142 -15.24 7.46 -5.47
CA GLN A 142 -15.08 8.85 -5.89
C GLN A 142 -13.74 9.44 -5.43
N GLY A 143 -13.08 10.20 -6.31
CA GLY A 143 -11.89 10.98 -5.98
C GLY A 143 -10.59 10.20 -5.90
N MET A 144 -10.58 8.95 -6.34
CA MET A 144 -9.34 8.14 -6.37
C MET A 144 -8.26 8.83 -7.20
N VAL A 145 -7.04 8.90 -6.67
CA VAL A 145 -5.95 9.77 -7.12
C VAL A 145 -6.37 11.22 -6.97
N GLN A 146 -6.18 11.76 -5.77
CA GLN A 146 -6.84 12.96 -5.31
C GLN A 146 -6.28 14.24 -5.93
N THR A 147 -4.96 14.32 -6.12
CA THR A 147 -4.28 15.53 -6.58
C THR A 147 -3.63 15.34 -7.94
N GLU A 148 -3.40 16.45 -8.64
CA GLU A 148 -2.67 16.46 -9.90
C GLU A 148 -1.25 15.92 -9.72
N ASP A 149 -0.55 16.28 -8.65
CA ASP A 149 0.78 15.78 -8.36
C ASP A 149 0.81 14.26 -8.21
N GLN A 150 -0.18 13.68 -7.55
CA GLN A 150 -0.34 12.23 -7.42
C GLN A 150 -0.58 11.58 -8.78
N TYR A 151 -1.37 12.21 -9.62
CA TYR A 151 -1.65 11.73 -10.98
C TYR A 151 -0.36 11.74 -11.84
N ILE A 152 0.37 12.83 -11.82
CA ILE A 152 1.67 12.95 -12.50
C ILE A 152 2.67 11.91 -11.96
N PHE A 153 2.68 11.70 -10.66
CA PHE A 153 3.54 10.71 -10.02
C PHE A 153 3.27 9.29 -10.54
N CYS A 154 2.01 8.92 -10.79
CA CYS A 154 1.69 7.63 -11.42
C CYS A 154 2.40 7.48 -12.76
N TYR A 155 2.38 8.50 -13.62
CA TYR A 155 3.10 8.48 -14.90
C TYR A 155 4.61 8.39 -14.71
N GLN A 156 5.16 9.13 -13.76
CA GLN A 156 6.60 9.12 -13.48
C GLN A 156 7.10 7.74 -13.05
N VAL A 157 6.35 7.09 -12.17
CA VAL A 157 6.69 5.74 -11.70
C VAL A 157 6.64 4.72 -12.83
N ILE A 158 5.59 4.76 -13.64
CA ILE A 158 5.43 3.82 -14.76
C ILE A 158 6.49 4.08 -15.85
N LEU A 159 6.80 5.34 -16.14
CA LEU A 159 7.88 5.68 -17.06
C LEU A 159 9.22 5.13 -16.57
N TYR A 160 9.50 5.26 -15.28
CA TYR A 160 10.71 4.69 -14.68
C TYR A 160 10.77 3.16 -14.87
N VAL A 161 9.68 2.47 -14.62
CA VAL A 161 9.60 1.00 -14.81
C VAL A 161 9.85 0.62 -16.26
N LEU A 162 9.22 1.31 -17.21
CA LEU A 162 9.39 1.04 -18.65
C LEU A 162 10.84 1.28 -19.10
N ARG A 163 11.49 2.31 -18.58
CA ARG A 163 12.91 2.56 -18.86
C ARG A 163 13.81 1.46 -18.30
N CYS A 164 13.52 0.95 -17.11
CA CYS A 164 14.28 -0.16 -16.52
C CYS A 164 14.13 -1.43 -17.37
N LEU A 165 12.92 -1.75 -17.81
CA LEU A 165 12.66 -2.92 -18.67
C LEU A 165 13.36 -2.81 -20.01
N GLN A 166 13.35 -1.62 -20.62
CA GLN A 166 14.04 -1.36 -21.88
C GLN A 166 15.57 -1.51 -21.74
N ALA A 167 16.13 -1.09 -20.62
CA ALA A 167 17.55 -1.26 -20.32
C ALA A 167 17.93 -2.74 -20.17
N GLU A 168 17.07 -3.54 -19.53
CA GLU A 168 17.27 -5.00 -19.38
C GLU A 168 17.25 -5.71 -20.74
N GLU A 169 16.31 -5.36 -21.62
CA GLU A 169 16.25 -5.90 -22.98
C GLU A 169 17.52 -5.62 -23.79
N ASN A 170 18.06 -4.39 -23.65
CA ASN A 170 19.29 -4.01 -24.35
C ASN A 170 20.54 -4.74 -23.82
N ILE A 171 20.53 -5.21 -22.59
CA ILE A 171 21.65 -6.00 -22.02
C ILE A 171 21.55 -7.47 -22.44
N SER A 172 20.33 -7.98 -22.62
CA SER A 172 20.06 -9.38 -22.95
C SER A 172 20.18 -9.69 -24.44
N GLY A 173 20.22 -8.68 -25.29
CA GLY A 173 20.42 -8.80 -26.75
C GLY A 173 21.88 -8.58 -27.13
#